data_4ff68a1bf6b20ccf2b71cd1b4ceafcd4
#
_entry.id   4ff68a1bf6b20ccf2b71cd1b4ceafcd4
#
_cell.length_a   1.000
_cell.length_b   1.000
_cell.length_c   1.000
_cell.angle_alpha   90.00
_cell.angle_beta   90.00
_cell.angle_gamma   90.00
#
_symmetry.space_group_name_H-M   'P 1'
#
loop_
_entity.id
_entity.type
_entity.pdbx_description
1 polymer ?
#
loop_
_entity_poly.entity_id
_entity_poly.type
_entity_poly.pdbx_seq_one_letter_code
_entity_poly.pdbx_strand_id
1 'polypeptide(L)'
;MAKLIHTMIRVLDLDKSLRFYETAFDLHISHRLDFADFSLVYLRNEQADNEIELTWNKSRTEPYTHGDGYGHVAFCVDNVAQAHQRMRDLGFNPADVREFHDGASQLLARYFFVQDPDGYKIEVLERHGHYQ
;
A
#
# COMPACT_ATOMS: atom_id res chain seq x y z
N MET A 1 -16.33 19.47 9.92
CA MET A 1 -15.08 18.67 10.07
C MET A 1 -14.81 17.90 8.77
N ALA A 2 -13.55 17.75 8.43
CA ALA A 2 -13.16 17.02 7.21
C ALA A 2 -13.04 15.51 7.49
N LYS A 3 -13.42 14.69 6.50
CA LYS A 3 -13.21 13.24 6.52
C LYS A 3 -12.10 12.89 5.50
N LEU A 4 -11.09 12.16 5.93
CA LEU A 4 -10.08 11.61 5.00
C LEU A 4 -10.75 10.52 4.17
N ILE A 5 -10.79 10.69 2.84
CA ILE A 5 -11.49 9.76 1.95
C ILE A 5 -10.55 8.93 1.06
N HIS A 6 -9.47 9.52 0.55
CA HIS A 6 -8.50 8.75 -0.24
C HIS A 6 -7.12 9.42 -0.26
N THR A 7 -6.13 8.61 -0.64
CA THR A 7 -4.78 9.03 -0.99
C THR A 7 -4.51 8.58 -2.42
N MET A 8 -3.99 9.46 -3.27
CA MET A 8 -3.75 9.17 -4.68
C MET A 8 -2.27 8.90 -4.95
N ILE A 9 -2.02 7.86 -5.74
CA ILE A 9 -0.71 7.58 -6.33
C ILE A 9 -0.85 7.40 -7.84
N ARG A 10 0.21 7.71 -8.59
CA ARG A 10 0.27 7.50 -10.04
C ARG A 10 0.93 6.17 -10.34
N VAL A 11 0.34 5.40 -11.25
CA VAL A 11 0.83 4.07 -11.63
C VAL A 11 1.14 4.01 -13.11
N LEU A 12 2.21 3.31 -13.47
CA LEU A 12 2.64 3.18 -14.86
C LEU A 12 1.87 2.08 -15.60
N ASP A 13 1.63 0.97 -14.95
CA ASP A 13 0.90 -0.20 -15.48
C ASP A 13 -0.27 -0.51 -14.55
N LEU A 14 -1.47 -0.09 -14.96
CA LEU A 14 -2.66 -0.21 -14.12
C LEU A 14 -2.97 -1.67 -13.77
N ASP A 15 -2.94 -2.58 -14.74
CA ASP A 15 -3.29 -3.99 -14.50
C ASP A 15 -2.32 -4.65 -13.52
N LYS A 16 -1.06 -4.33 -13.61
CA LYS A 16 -0.04 -4.84 -12.70
C LYS A 16 -0.25 -4.33 -11.28
N SER A 17 -0.59 -3.05 -11.14
CA SER A 17 -0.89 -2.45 -9.84
C SER A 17 -2.17 -3.02 -9.24
N LEU A 18 -3.22 -3.20 -10.02
CA LEU A 18 -4.47 -3.81 -9.57
C LEU A 18 -4.23 -5.22 -9.03
N ARG A 19 -3.48 -6.05 -9.76
CA ARG A 19 -3.14 -7.41 -9.30
C ARG A 19 -2.34 -7.40 -8.01
N PHE A 20 -1.37 -6.47 -7.91
CA PHE A 20 -0.57 -6.35 -6.69
C PHE A 20 -1.44 -6.03 -5.47
N TYR A 21 -2.25 -4.98 -5.54
CA TYR A 21 -3.06 -4.55 -4.38
C TYR A 21 -4.14 -5.57 -4.02
N GLU A 22 -4.72 -6.23 -5.00
CA GLU A 22 -5.67 -7.33 -4.74
C GLU A 22 -4.98 -8.51 -4.05
N THR A 23 -3.85 -8.95 -4.59
CA THR A 23 -3.14 -10.14 -4.10
C THR A 23 -2.48 -9.89 -2.74
N ALA A 24 -1.85 -8.73 -2.57
CA ALA A 24 -1.11 -8.40 -1.36
C ALA A 24 -2.03 -8.01 -0.19
N PHE A 25 -3.09 -7.25 -0.44
CA PHE A 25 -3.88 -6.59 0.60
C PHE A 25 -5.40 -6.77 0.47
N ASP A 26 -5.84 -7.62 -0.44
CA ASP A 26 -7.28 -7.86 -0.68
C ASP A 26 -8.03 -6.55 -1.00
N LEU A 27 -7.39 -5.63 -1.72
CA LEU A 27 -8.04 -4.40 -2.16
C LEU A 27 -8.72 -4.62 -3.51
N HIS A 28 -9.98 -4.23 -3.59
CA HIS A 28 -10.80 -4.38 -4.78
C HIS A 28 -11.27 -3.03 -5.29
N ILE A 29 -11.60 -2.96 -6.58
CA ILE A 29 -12.12 -1.74 -7.17
C ILE A 29 -13.49 -1.42 -6.55
N SER A 30 -13.58 -0.26 -5.89
CA SER A 30 -14.84 0.28 -5.37
C SER A 30 -15.49 1.24 -6.36
N HIS A 31 -14.68 1.92 -7.18
CA HIS A 31 -15.14 2.90 -8.15
C HIS A 31 -14.10 3.09 -9.24
N ARG A 32 -14.54 3.38 -10.47
CA ARG A 32 -13.64 3.61 -11.59
C ARG A 32 -14.20 4.65 -12.55
N LEU A 33 -13.35 5.58 -13.00
CA LEU A 33 -13.66 6.59 -14.01
C LEU A 33 -12.65 6.49 -15.13
N ASP A 34 -13.11 6.24 -16.35
CA ASP A 34 -12.26 6.13 -17.53
C ASP A 34 -12.47 7.32 -18.45
N PHE A 35 -11.36 7.98 -18.80
CA PHE A 35 -11.32 9.08 -19.76
C PHE A 35 -10.40 8.70 -20.93
N ALA A 36 -10.37 9.54 -21.97
CA ALA A 36 -9.57 9.25 -23.17
C ALA A 36 -8.07 9.06 -22.85
N ASP A 37 -7.51 9.90 -21.99
CA ASP A 37 -6.07 9.98 -21.71
C ASP A 37 -5.67 9.44 -20.33
N PHE A 38 -6.63 9.20 -19.43
CA PHE A 38 -6.33 8.68 -18.09
C PHE A 38 -7.50 7.93 -17.49
N SER A 39 -7.23 7.16 -16.45
CA SER A 39 -8.24 6.50 -15.63
C SER A 39 -7.97 6.77 -14.16
N LEU A 40 -9.03 6.87 -13.38
CA LEU A 40 -9.00 6.95 -11.92
C LEU A 40 -9.64 5.69 -11.36
N VAL A 41 -8.92 4.94 -10.55
CA VAL A 41 -9.39 3.67 -10.00
C VAL A 41 -9.22 3.69 -8.49
N TYR A 42 -10.32 3.50 -7.76
CA TYR A 42 -10.38 3.57 -6.30
C TYR A 42 -10.43 2.18 -5.72
N LEU A 43 -9.52 1.89 -4.78
CA LEU A 43 -9.37 0.57 -4.18
C LEU A 43 -9.61 0.61 -2.69
N ARG A 44 -10.36 -0.36 -2.19
CA ARG A 44 -10.52 -0.60 -0.76
C ARG A 44 -10.94 -2.04 -0.49
N ASN A 45 -11.02 -2.40 0.78
CA ASN A 45 -11.67 -3.61 1.26
C ASN A 45 -12.64 -3.26 2.39
N GLU A 46 -13.20 -4.26 3.06
CA GLU A 46 -14.22 -4.06 4.10
C GLU A 46 -13.65 -3.51 5.41
N GLN A 47 -12.32 -3.45 5.55
CA GLN A 47 -11.67 -3.01 6.79
C GLN A 47 -11.72 -1.49 7.00
N ALA A 48 -11.81 -0.71 5.91
CA ALA A 48 -11.83 0.74 5.99
C ALA A 48 -12.62 1.39 4.85
N ASP A 49 -13.20 2.56 5.12
CA ASP A 49 -13.90 3.36 4.11
C ASP A 49 -12.95 4.14 3.23
N ASN A 50 -11.76 4.47 3.75
CA ASN A 50 -10.81 5.26 3.01
C ASN A 50 -10.13 4.40 1.92
N GLU A 51 -9.74 5.06 0.82
CA GLU A 51 -9.35 4.37 -0.41
C GLU A 51 -7.96 4.78 -0.86
N ILE A 52 -7.30 3.91 -1.61
CA ILE A 52 -6.18 4.30 -2.46
C ILE A 52 -6.74 4.58 -3.84
N GLU A 53 -6.48 5.79 -4.36
CA GLU A 53 -6.80 6.15 -5.73
C GLU A 53 -5.58 5.93 -6.61
N LEU A 54 -5.73 5.10 -7.64
CA LEU A 54 -4.70 4.91 -8.66
C LEU A 54 -5.04 5.83 -9.85
N THR A 55 -4.12 6.72 -10.20
CA THR A 55 -4.21 7.50 -11.44
C THR A 55 -3.30 6.88 -12.48
N TRP A 56 -3.90 6.45 -13.58
CA TRP A 56 -3.18 5.89 -14.72
C TRP A 56 -3.25 6.85 -15.91
N ASN A 57 -2.10 7.46 -16.24
CA ASN A 57 -1.95 8.32 -17.42
C ASN A 57 -1.54 7.44 -18.61
N LYS A 58 -2.45 7.22 -19.55
CA LYS A 58 -2.34 6.19 -20.60
C LYS A 58 -1.16 6.40 -21.55
N SER A 59 -0.73 7.64 -21.76
CA SER A 59 0.40 7.97 -22.63
C SER A 59 1.76 7.95 -21.93
N ARG A 60 1.78 7.80 -20.61
CA ARG A 60 3.03 7.79 -19.83
C ARG A 60 3.79 6.49 -20.06
N THR A 61 5.08 6.59 -20.42
CA THR A 61 5.95 5.42 -20.64
C THR A 61 7.14 5.35 -19.69
N GLU A 62 7.49 6.49 -19.07
CA GLU A 62 8.63 6.59 -18.15
C GLU A 62 8.21 6.38 -16.70
N PRO A 63 9.00 5.67 -15.88
CA PRO A 63 8.72 5.53 -14.46
C PRO A 63 8.56 6.89 -13.77
N TYR A 64 7.74 6.91 -12.73
CA TYR A 64 7.56 8.11 -11.91
C TYR A 64 8.72 8.27 -10.94
N THR A 65 9.10 9.54 -10.69
CA THR A 65 10.08 9.91 -9.66
C THR A 65 9.33 10.26 -8.39
N HIS A 66 9.67 9.59 -7.28
CA HIS A 66 8.99 9.83 -5.99
C HIS A 66 9.61 11.00 -5.22
N GLY A 67 10.83 11.40 -5.55
CA GLY A 67 11.56 12.44 -4.83
C GLY A 67 11.92 11.98 -3.42
N ASP A 68 12.15 12.95 -2.55
CA ASP A 68 12.49 12.72 -1.14
C ASP A 68 11.35 13.06 -0.17
N GLY A 69 10.19 13.44 -0.69
CA GLY A 69 9.03 13.82 0.12
C GLY A 69 8.02 12.70 0.37
N TYR A 70 8.01 11.65 -0.47
CA TYR A 70 7.13 10.51 -0.25
C TYR A 70 7.70 9.61 0.84
N GLY A 71 6.86 9.22 1.79
CA GLY A 71 7.21 8.22 2.79
C GLY A 71 6.63 6.86 2.44
N HIS A 72 5.47 6.57 3.00
CA HIS A 72 4.80 5.28 2.78
C HIS A 72 3.31 5.39 3.07
N VAL A 73 2.57 4.40 2.57
CA VAL A 73 1.21 4.06 3.02
C VAL A 73 1.33 2.87 3.96
N ALA A 74 0.50 2.79 4.99
CA ALA A 74 0.57 1.71 5.97
C ALA A 74 -0.70 0.87 5.99
N PHE A 75 -0.52 -0.44 6.12
CA PHE A 75 -1.58 -1.43 6.35
C PHE A 75 -1.35 -2.14 7.66
N CYS A 76 -2.42 -2.47 8.36
CA CYS A 76 -2.41 -3.24 9.59
C CYS A 76 -2.87 -4.67 9.31
N VAL A 77 -2.16 -5.66 9.85
CA VAL A 77 -2.48 -7.08 9.74
C VAL A 77 -2.46 -7.73 11.12
N ASP A 78 -3.13 -8.88 11.26
CA ASP A 78 -3.19 -9.57 12.55
C ASP A 78 -1.88 -10.31 12.90
N ASN A 79 -1.17 -10.80 11.88
CA ASN A 79 0.07 -11.57 12.07
C ASN A 79 1.09 -11.15 11.03
N VAL A 80 2.06 -10.36 11.42
CA VAL A 80 3.07 -9.79 10.51
C VAL A 80 4.01 -10.86 9.95
N ALA A 81 4.35 -11.88 10.74
CA ALA A 81 5.23 -12.96 10.27
C ALA A 81 4.57 -13.77 9.16
N GLN A 82 3.28 -14.07 9.30
CA GLN A 82 2.49 -14.77 8.29
C GLN A 82 2.33 -13.91 7.02
N ALA A 83 2.04 -12.62 7.17
CA ALA A 83 1.94 -11.69 6.05
C ALA A 83 3.26 -11.58 5.30
N HIS A 84 4.39 -11.48 6.02
CA HIS A 84 5.72 -11.44 5.43
C HIS A 84 6.02 -12.69 4.60
N GLN A 85 5.77 -13.88 5.17
CA GLN A 85 6.00 -15.14 4.46
C GLN A 85 5.13 -15.23 3.19
N ARG A 86 3.88 -14.80 3.25
CA ARG A 86 2.98 -14.77 2.11
C ARG A 86 3.52 -13.84 1.00
N MET A 87 4.02 -12.66 1.37
CA MET A 87 4.63 -11.73 0.40
C MET A 87 5.87 -12.33 -0.26
N ARG A 88 6.69 -13.04 0.50
CA ARG A 88 7.86 -13.78 -0.06
C ARG A 88 7.43 -14.84 -1.05
N ASP A 89 6.44 -15.64 -0.70
CA ASP A 89 5.92 -16.71 -1.56
C ASP A 89 5.33 -16.16 -2.87
N LEU A 90 4.77 -14.95 -2.81
CA LEU A 90 4.25 -14.24 -3.98
C LEU A 90 5.34 -13.56 -4.83
N GLY A 91 6.59 -13.55 -4.36
CA GLY A 91 7.71 -12.96 -5.09
C GLY A 91 7.84 -11.44 -4.96
N PHE A 92 7.24 -10.83 -3.93
CA PHE A 92 7.26 -9.37 -3.76
C PHE A 92 8.50 -8.84 -3.03
N ASN A 93 9.40 -9.71 -2.58
CA ASN A 93 10.66 -9.34 -1.93
C ASN A 93 10.51 -8.37 -0.76
N PRO A 94 9.71 -8.71 0.27
CA PRO A 94 9.57 -7.84 1.43
C PRO A 94 10.91 -7.73 2.18
N ALA A 95 11.15 -6.55 2.77
CA ALA A 95 12.26 -6.38 3.69
C ALA A 95 12.01 -7.20 4.97
N ASP A 96 13.06 -7.42 5.77
CA ASP A 96 12.94 -8.21 6.99
C ASP A 96 11.97 -7.59 7.99
N VAL A 97 11.29 -8.44 8.75
CA VAL A 97 10.46 -8.02 9.87
C VAL A 97 11.34 -7.36 10.92
N ARG A 98 10.94 -6.20 11.40
CA ARG A 98 11.62 -5.41 12.42
C ARG A 98 10.70 -5.09 13.57
N GLU A 99 11.30 -4.72 14.69
CA GLU A 99 10.59 -4.26 15.87
C GLU A 99 11.01 -2.83 16.20
N PHE A 100 10.05 -2.03 16.64
CA PHE A 100 10.25 -0.66 17.07
C PHE A 100 9.85 -0.55 18.54
N HIS A 101 10.80 -0.08 19.37
CA HIS A 101 10.64 0.05 20.81
C HIS A 101 10.79 1.51 21.25
N ASP A 102 10.14 1.88 22.32
CA ASP A 102 10.33 3.20 22.94
C ASP A 102 11.61 3.25 23.80
N GLY A 103 11.90 4.41 24.40
CA GLY A 103 13.06 4.60 25.28
C GLY A 103 13.06 3.74 26.55
N ALA A 104 11.93 3.13 26.93
CA ALA A 104 11.77 2.22 28.06
C ALA A 104 11.74 0.75 27.62
N SER A 105 12.14 0.45 26.38
CA SER A 105 12.19 -0.88 25.77
C SER A 105 10.82 -1.55 25.61
N GLN A 106 9.74 -0.79 25.63
CA GLN A 106 8.39 -1.29 25.35
C GLN A 106 8.20 -1.43 23.84
N LEU A 107 7.66 -2.57 23.39
CA LEU A 107 7.34 -2.79 21.99
C LEU A 107 6.22 -1.84 21.54
N LEU A 108 6.49 -1.01 20.52
CA LEU A 108 5.53 -0.10 19.92
C LEU A 108 4.93 -0.68 18.64
N ALA A 109 5.76 -1.33 17.82
CA ALA A 109 5.32 -1.89 16.55
C ALA A 109 6.23 -3.04 16.11
N ARG A 110 5.62 -4.01 15.42
CA ARG A 110 6.33 -5.02 14.63
C ARG A 110 5.87 -4.84 13.19
N TYR A 111 6.81 -4.74 12.24
CA TYR A 111 6.50 -4.31 10.90
C TYR A 111 7.51 -4.80 9.87
N PHE A 112 7.14 -4.69 8.60
CA PHE A 112 8.08 -4.79 7.49
C PHE A 112 7.65 -3.84 6.38
N PHE A 113 8.58 -3.58 5.43
CA PHE A 113 8.31 -2.80 4.23
C PHE A 113 8.27 -3.71 3.00
N VAL A 114 7.39 -3.37 2.07
CA VAL A 114 7.31 -3.96 0.73
C VAL A 114 7.08 -2.83 -0.27
N GLN A 115 7.48 -3.02 -1.51
CA GLN A 115 7.24 -2.04 -2.58
C GLN A 115 6.18 -2.56 -3.53
N ASP A 116 5.35 -1.63 -4.03
CA ASP A 116 4.41 -1.92 -5.10
C ASP A 116 5.12 -1.95 -6.46
N PRO A 117 4.42 -2.24 -7.60
CA PRO A 117 5.05 -2.29 -8.91
C PRO A 117 5.74 -1.01 -9.38
N ASP A 118 5.36 0.15 -8.85
CA ASP A 118 5.98 1.44 -9.15
C ASP A 118 7.08 1.83 -8.16
N GLY A 119 7.37 0.97 -7.18
CA GLY A 119 8.37 1.22 -6.15
C GLY A 119 7.85 2.03 -4.96
N TYR A 120 6.56 2.30 -4.86
CA TYR A 120 5.99 2.95 -3.69
C TYR A 120 6.15 2.07 -2.46
N LYS A 121 6.73 2.62 -1.41
CA LYS A 121 6.94 1.89 -0.16
C LYS A 121 5.63 1.74 0.59
N ILE A 122 5.42 0.54 1.12
CA ILE A 122 4.26 0.20 1.94
C ILE A 122 4.78 -0.40 3.24
N GLU A 123 4.30 0.13 4.36
CA GLU A 123 4.58 -0.42 5.68
C GLU A 123 3.45 -1.38 6.08
N VAL A 124 3.82 -2.58 6.48
CA VAL A 124 2.87 -3.58 6.99
C VAL A 124 3.13 -3.77 8.48
N LEU A 125 2.16 -3.40 9.30
CA LEU A 125 2.26 -3.37 10.76
C LEU A 125 1.37 -4.45 11.37
N GLU A 126 1.86 -5.11 12.42
CA GLU A 126 1.03 -5.98 13.23
C GLU A 126 0.09 -5.15 14.10
N ARG A 127 -1.16 -5.58 14.20
CA ARG A 127 -2.17 -4.91 15.04
C ARG A 127 -1.71 -4.90 16.48
N HIS A 128 -1.36 -3.73 16.99
CA HIS A 128 -0.82 -3.54 18.33
C HIS A 128 -0.84 -2.05 18.71
N GLY A 129 -1.27 -1.74 19.93
CA GLY A 129 -1.22 -0.38 20.48
C GLY A 129 -1.93 0.65 19.60
N HIS A 130 -1.17 1.65 19.15
CA HIS A 130 -1.68 2.70 18.26
C HIS A 130 -2.05 2.18 16.87
N TYR A 131 -1.40 1.12 16.41
CA TYR A 131 -1.52 0.59 15.04
C TYR A 131 -2.64 -0.46 14.97
N GLN A 132 -3.86 0.02 14.72
CA GLN A 132 -5.08 -0.82 14.72
C GLN A 132 -5.92 -0.59 13.46
#